data_63ae69c837e811d208c184354de66dbe
#
_entry.id   63ae69c837e811d208c184354de66dbe
#
_cell.length_a   1.000
_cell.length_b   1.000
_cell.length_c   1.000
_cell.angle_alpha   90.00
_cell.angle_beta   90.00
_cell.angle_gamma   90.00
#
_symmetry.space_group_name_H-M   'P 1'
#
loop_
_entity.id
_entity.type
_entity.pdbx_description
1 polymer ?
#
loop_
_entity_poly.entity_id
_entity_poly.type
_entity_poly.pdbx_seq_one_letter_code
_entity_poly.pdbx_strand_id
1 'polypeptide(L)'
;LSTLSLAIPAVGIGMAVQDTGTPYVVFVILALLCGLGGGAFASSMANIGFFFPKAQKGNALALNAGFGNLGVSVLQFTAPLVTGIALFTPLFGAPQTYLENGVQHQVWLQNAGFVWVPFILAAAVAAWVGMNDIASAKASFADQAVIFKRKHNWLMCWLYIGTFGSFIGFAAGFPLLMKGQFPDVDPSKYVFFGPLVGALARPVGGWLSD
;
A
#
# COMPACT_ATOMS: atom_id res chain seq x y z
N LEU A 1 2.31 1.28 -16.07
CA LEU A 1 1.68 2.61 -15.89
C LEU A 1 1.13 2.77 -14.47
N SER A 2 0.32 1.83 -13.94
CA SER A 2 -0.28 1.92 -12.61
C SER A 2 0.75 2.03 -11.49
N THR A 3 1.87 1.31 -11.55
CA THR A 3 2.96 1.42 -10.58
C THR A 3 3.63 2.80 -10.64
N LEU A 4 3.90 3.30 -11.85
CA LEU A 4 4.55 4.60 -12.03
C LEU A 4 3.68 5.76 -11.52
N SER A 5 2.34 5.65 -11.65
CA SER A 5 1.42 6.69 -11.16
C SER A 5 1.51 6.92 -9.64
N LEU A 6 1.98 5.94 -8.87
CA LEU A 6 2.23 6.09 -7.43
C LEU A 6 3.37 7.05 -7.08
N ALA A 7 4.26 7.35 -8.03
CA ALA A 7 5.29 8.36 -7.80
C ALA A 7 4.69 9.76 -7.57
N ILE A 8 3.53 10.05 -8.18
CA ILE A 8 2.86 11.35 -8.03
C ILE A 8 2.44 11.60 -6.58
N PRO A 9 1.63 10.75 -5.92
CA PRO A 9 1.28 10.98 -4.53
C PRO A 9 2.48 10.83 -3.58
N ALA A 10 3.45 9.95 -3.85
CA ALA A 10 4.63 9.80 -3.01
C ALA A 10 5.47 11.09 -2.97
N VAL A 11 5.75 11.69 -4.13
CA VAL A 11 6.44 12.98 -4.23
C VAL A 11 5.56 14.08 -3.66
N GLY A 12 4.27 14.10 -4.01
CA GLY A 12 3.31 15.10 -3.54
C GLY A 12 3.20 15.16 -2.02
N ILE A 13 3.11 14.01 -1.34
CA ILE A 13 3.10 13.94 0.13
C ILE A 13 4.43 14.46 0.69
N GLY A 14 5.57 14.00 0.13
CA GLY A 14 6.89 14.46 0.55
C GLY A 14 7.07 15.97 0.43
N MET A 15 6.47 16.61 -0.55
CA MET A 15 6.47 18.07 -0.70
C MET A 15 5.48 18.76 0.24
N ALA A 16 4.24 18.24 0.31
CA ALA A 16 3.15 18.86 1.05
C ALA A 16 3.39 18.91 2.57
N VAL A 17 4.06 17.90 3.14
CA VAL A 17 4.34 17.86 4.59
C VAL A 17 5.42 18.83 5.03
N GLN A 18 6.19 19.44 4.11
CA GLN A 18 7.23 20.41 4.44
C GLN A 18 6.66 21.80 4.70
N ASP A 19 5.49 22.11 4.16
CA ASP A 19 4.82 23.39 4.34
C ASP A 19 3.61 23.23 5.26
N THR A 20 3.69 23.81 6.45
CA THR A 20 2.60 23.83 7.45
C THR A 20 1.37 24.60 6.96
N GLY A 21 1.51 25.44 5.93
CA GLY A 21 0.40 26.16 5.28
C GLY A 21 -0.35 25.32 4.25
N THR A 22 0.09 24.10 3.94
CA THR A 22 -0.56 23.25 2.95
C THR A 22 -2.01 22.94 3.35
N PRO A 23 -3.00 23.27 2.52
CA PRO A 23 -4.42 23.05 2.83
C PRO A 23 -4.73 21.54 2.97
N TYR A 24 -5.61 21.19 3.89
CA TYR A 24 -6.09 19.81 4.11
C TYR A 24 -6.57 19.11 2.82
N VAL A 25 -7.20 19.87 1.93
CA VAL A 25 -7.70 19.36 0.62
C VAL A 25 -6.57 18.76 -0.22
N VAL A 26 -5.36 19.29 -0.17
CA VAL A 26 -4.20 18.75 -0.89
C VAL A 26 -3.90 17.34 -0.40
N PHE A 27 -3.88 17.12 0.92
CA PHE A 27 -3.68 15.79 1.49
C PHE A 27 -4.79 14.81 1.10
N VAL A 28 -6.05 15.26 1.05
CA VAL A 28 -7.17 14.43 0.57
C VAL A 28 -6.97 14.03 -0.88
N ILE A 29 -6.58 14.95 -1.75
CA ILE A 29 -6.31 14.66 -3.17
C ILE A 29 -5.15 13.67 -3.31
N LEU A 30 -4.06 13.88 -2.57
CA LEU A 30 -2.91 12.97 -2.59
C LEU A 30 -3.30 11.57 -2.09
N ALA A 31 -4.11 11.48 -1.04
CA ALA A 31 -4.64 10.22 -0.54
C ALA A 31 -5.52 9.50 -1.59
N LEU A 32 -6.36 10.23 -2.31
CA LEU A 32 -7.15 9.69 -3.43
C LEU A 32 -6.25 9.16 -4.55
N LEU A 33 -5.17 9.87 -4.88
CA LEU A 33 -4.21 9.44 -5.89
C LEU A 33 -3.45 8.18 -5.47
N CYS A 34 -3.23 7.93 -4.17
CA CYS A 34 -2.68 6.66 -3.69
C CYS A 34 -3.55 5.45 -4.09
N GLY A 35 -4.86 5.64 -4.26
CA GLY A 35 -5.78 4.63 -4.75
C GLY A 35 -5.46 4.11 -6.17
N LEU A 36 -4.73 4.87 -6.98
CA LEU A 36 -4.26 4.43 -8.31
C LEU A 36 -3.40 3.17 -8.23
N GLY A 37 -2.65 3.01 -7.14
CA GLY A 37 -1.86 1.80 -6.89
C GLY A 37 -2.71 0.55 -6.64
N GLY A 38 -3.92 0.72 -6.10
CA GLY A 38 -4.86 -0.37 -5.91
C GLY A 38 -5.27 -1.06 -7.22
N GLY A 39 -5.26 -0.32 -8.35
CA GLY A 39 -5.52 -0.88 -9.68
C GLY A 39 -4.47 -1.89 -10.12
N ALA A 40 -3.23 -1.78 -9.66
CA ALA A 40 -2.17 -2.75 -9.96
C ALA A 40 -2.46 -4.13 -9.37
N PHE A 41 -3.17 -4.20 -8.23
CA PHE A 41 -3.55 -5.47 -7.60
C PHE A 41 -4.48 -6.28 -8.51
N ALA A 42 -5.54 -5.67 -9.04
CA ALA A 42 -6.49 -6.36 -9.92
C ALA A 42 -5.81 -6.87 -11.19
N SER A 43 -4.92 -6.08 -11.81
CA SER A 43 -4.21 -6.49 -13.02
C SER A 43 -3.21 -7.62 -12.75
N SER A 44 -2.50 -7.62 -11.61
CA SER A 44 -1.58 -8.70 -11.25
C SER A 44 -2.30 -10.02 -10.97
N MET A 45 -3.45 -9.96 -10.28
CA MET A 45 -4.29 -11.14 -10.00
C MET A 45 -4.84 -11.75 -11.30
N ALA A 46 -5.29 -10.91 -12.24
CA ALA A 46 -5.75 -11.37 -13.55
C ALA A 46 -4.60 -12.03 -14.34
N ASN A 47 -3.42 -11.41 -14.34
CA ASN A 47 -2.23 -11.92 -15.01
C ASN A 47 -1.85 -13.32 -14.51
N ILE A 48 -1.76 -13.51 -13.18
CA ILE A 48 -1.51 -14.83 -12.57
C ILE A 48 -2.52 -15.85 -13.04
N GLY A 49 -3.78 -15.46 -13.19
CA GLY A 49 -4.84 -16.32 -13.69
C GLY A 49 -4.58 -16.92 -15.07
N PHE A 50 -3.75 -16.29 -15.91
CA PHE A 50 -3.36 -16.80 -17.23
C PHE A 50 -2.12 -17.70 -17.20
N PHE A 51 -1.15 -17.41 -16.30
CA PHE A 51 0.13 -18.10 -16.27
C PHE A 51 0.14 -19.39 -15.45
N PHE A 52 -0.76 -19.52 -14.47
CA PHE A 52 -0.73 -20.66 -13.55
C PHE A 52 -1.86 -21.67 -13.84
N PRO A 53 -1.57 -22.98 -13.81
CA PRO A 53 -2.57 -24.03 -13.94
C PRO A 53 -3.55 -24.01 -12.76
N LYS A 54 -4.75 -24.60 -12.96
CA LYS A 54 -5.82 -24.58 -11.95
C LYS A 54 -5.39 -25.13 -10.59
N ALA A 55 -4.56 -26.19 -10.57
CA ALA A 55 -4.08 -26.85 -9.35
C ALA A 55 -3.08 -26.03 -8.52
N GLN A 56 -2.56 -24.91 -9.03
CA GLN A 56 -1.59 -24.05 -8.34
C GLN A 56 -2.05 -22.60 -8.27
N LYS A 57 -3.25 -22.34 -8.78
CA LYS A 57 -3.75 -20.97 -8.93
C LYS A 57 -4.06 -20.33 -7.59
N GLY A 58 -4.63 -21.06 -6.63
CA GLY A 58 -4.94 -20.57 -5.30
C GLY A 58 -3.67 -20.12 -4.56
N ASN A 59 -2.66 -20.96 -4.56
CA ASN A 59 -1.37 -20.65 -3.94
C ASN A 59 -0.68 -19.46 -4.61
N ALA A 60 -0.63 -19.40 -5.94
CA ALA A 60 -0.03 -18.29 -6.67
C ALA A 60 -0.73 -16.95 -6.40
N LEU A 61 -2.07 -16.94 -6.39
CA LEU A 61 -2.88 -15.77 -6.05
C LEU A 61 -2.67 -15.33 -4.59
N ALA A 62 -2.61 -16.30 -3.68
CA ALA A 62 -2.41 -16.03 -2.26
C ALA A 62 -1.01 -15.49 -1.94
N LEU A 63 0.03 -16.01 -2.61
CA LEU A 63 1.39 -15.48 -2.52
C LEU A 63 1.46 -14.03 -3.03
N ASN A 64 0.90 -13.76 -4.21
CA ASN A 64 0.85 -12.40 -4.75
C ASN A 64 0.11 -11.43 -3.80
N ALA A 65 -1.04 -11.83 -3.28
CA ALA A 65 -1.80 -11.01 -2.34
C ALA A 65 -1.10 -10.86 -0.99
N GLY A 66 -0.45 -11.91 -0.49
CA GLY A 66 0.32 -11.88 0.75
C GLY A 66 1.51 -10.92 0.66
N PHE A 67 2.37 -11.09 -0.33
CA PHE A 67 3.52 -10.23 -0.54
C PHE A 67 3.12 -8.77 -0.84
N GLY A 68 2.05 -8.55 -1.61
CA GLY A 68 1.52 -7.21 -1.84
C GLY A 68 1.09 -6.51 -0.54
N ASN A 69 0.38 -7.23 0.34
CA ASN A 69 -0.07 -6.67 1.62
C ASN A 69 1.04 -6.55 2.67
N LEU A 70 2.13 -7.29 2.52
CA LEU A 70 3.32 -7.12 3.36
C LEU A 70 3.86 -5.69 3.30
N GLY A 71 3.66 -5.00 2.17
CA GLY A 71 4.02 -3.60 2.00
C GLY A 71 3.42 -2.67 3.05
N VAL A 72 2.21 -2.96 3.55
CA VAL A 72 1.59 -2.17 4.63
C VAL A 72 2.40 -2.28 5.92
N SER A 73 2.82 -3.49 6.28
CA SER A 73 3.66 -3.72 7.45
C SER A 73 5.04 -3.09 7.31
N VAL A 74 5.66 -3.24 6.13
CA VAL A 74 6.96 -2.63 5.82
C VAL A 74 6.89 -1.11 5.94
N LEU A 75 5.83 -0.49 5.40
CA LEU A 75 5.61 0.96 5.52
C LEU A 75 5.47 1.38 6.99
N GLN A 76 4.64 0.70 7.77
CA GLN A 76 4.43 1.04 9.18
C GLN A 76 5.69 0.88 10.04
N PHE A 77 6.54 -0.09 9.71
CA PHE A 77 7.82 -0.28 10.37
C PHE A 77 8.88 0.74 9.94
N THR A 78 8.98 1.02 8.65
CA THR A 78 10.04 1.89 8.11
C THR A 78 9.73 3.38 8.27
N ALA A 79 8.47 3.80 8.25
CA ALA A 79 8.11 5.20 8.31
C ALA A 79 8.69 5.93 9.54
N PRO A 80 8.56 5.42 10.79
CA PRO A 80 9.17 6.06 11.95
C PRO A 80 10.70 6.13 11.86
N LEU A 81 11.34 5.11 11.28
CA LEU A 81 12.79 5.06 11.14
C LEU A 81 13.29 6.11 10.15
N VAL A 82 12.67 6.19 8.97
CA VAL A 82 13.15 7.10 7.91
C VAL A 82 12.83 8.56 8.23
N THR A 83 11.77 8.84 8.98
CA THR A 83 11.45 10.19 9.42
C THR A 83 12.39 10.70 10.53
N GLY A 84 13.06 9.80 11.26
CA GLY A 84 14.07 10.14 12.26
C GLY A 84 15.46 10.40 11.71
N ILE A 85 15.71 10.25 10.40
CA ILE A 85 17.04 10.29 9.79
C ILE A 85 17.10 11.35 8.69
N ALA A 86 18.20 12.09 8.60
CA ALA A 86 18.46 13.11 7.57
C ALA A 86 18.87 12.48 6.22
N LEU A 87 18.00 11.66 5.61
CA LEU A 87 18.36 10.90 4.40
C LEU A 87 18.57 11.77 3.16
N PHE A 88 17.72 12.75 2.94
CA PHE A 88 17.67 13.51 1.68
C PHE A 88 17.77 15.03 1.91
N THR A 89 18.27 15.45 3.05
CA THR A 89 18.30 16.86 3.46
C THR A 89 18.89 17.83 2.42
N PRO A 90 19.97 17.51 1.71
CA PRO A 90 20.53 18.42 0.70
C PRO A 90 19.63 18.63 -0.52
N LEU A 91 18.75 17.66 -0.82
CA LEU A 91 17.94 17.64 -2.05
C LEU A 91 16.47 17.99 -1.80
N PHE A 92 15.93 17.64 -0.63
CA PHE A 92 14.47 17.63 -0.41
C PHE A 92 14.00 18.39 0.84
N GLY A 93 14.80 19.28 1.38
CA GLY A 93 14.38 20.24 2.39
C GLY A 93 14.90 20.00 3.81
N ALA A 94 14.67 21.01 4.65
CA ALA A 94 15.10 21.05 6.05
C ALA A 94 14.21 20.18 6.95
N PRO A 95 14.68 19.77 8.14
CA PRO A 95 13.86 19.09 9.13
C PRO A 95 12.75 20.01 9.66
N GLN A 96 11.64 19.40 10.03
CA GLN A 96 10.61 20.05 10.85
C GLN A 96 11.00 19.88 12.33
N THR A 97 10.73 20.91 13.14
CA THR A 97 10.98 20.86 14.57
C THR A 97 9.66 20.75 15.34
N TYR A 98 9.58 19.85 16.30
CA TYR A 98 8.46 19.78 17.24
C TYR A 98 8.99 19.71 18.69
N LEU A 99 8.15 20.18 19.63
CA LEU A 99 8.45 20.16 21.05
C LEU A 99 7.77 18.95 21.69
N GLU A 100 8.57 18.09 22.31
CA GLU A 100 8.07 16.98 23.11
C GLU A 100 8.71 17.05 24.50
N ASN A 101 7.87 17.16 25.54
CA ASN A 101 8.32 17.30 26.93
C ASN A 101 9.34 18.44 27.17
N GLY A 102 9.24 19.54 26.41
CA GLY A 102 10.16 20.68 26.50
C GLY A 102 11.49 20.51 25.76
N VAL A 103 11.70 19.37 25.09
CA VAL A 103 12.87 19.10 24.24
C VAL A 103 12.50 19.28 22.78
N GLN A 104 13.36 19.99 22.02
CA GLN A 104 13.19 20.13 20.58
C GLN A 104 13.68 18.87 19.87
N HIS A 105 12.80 18.25 19.10
CA HIS A 105 13.11 17.11 18.23
C HIS A 105 13.05 17.54 16.77
N GLN A 106 13.96 17.01 15.96
CA GLN A 106 13.97 17.19 14.51
C GLN A 106 13.41 15.94 13.83
N VAL A 107 12.51 16.13 12.85
CA VAL A 107 11.95 15.06 12.05
C VAL A 107 11.94 15.46 10.58
N TRP A 108 12.12 14.50 9.72
CA TRP A 108 12.09 14.64 8.27
C TRP A 108 10.84 13.93 7.72
N LEU A 109 9.66 14.50 7.95
CA LEU A 109 8.38 13.90 7.54
C LEU A 109 8.31 13.62 6.03
N GLN A 110 8.99 14.44 5.23
CA GLN A 110 9.09 14.25 3.78
C GLN A 110 9.71 12.92 3.37
N ASN A 111 10.57 12.33 4.21
CA ASN A 111 11.20 11.04 3.92
C ASN A 111 10.16 9.91 3.83
N ALA A 112 9.02 10.02 4.55
CA ALA A 112 7.93 9.05 4.46
C ALA A 112 7.35 8.94 3.04
N GLY A 113 7.42 10.01 2.25
CA GLY A 113 7.04 9.99 0.83
C GLY A 113 8.23 9.64 -0.09
N PHE A 114 9.33 10.38 0.04
CA PHE A 114 10.44 10.31 -0.91
C PHE A 114 11.19 8.99 -0.90
N VAL A 115 11.28 8.29 0.22
CA VAL A 115 11.98 7.00 0.32
C VAL A 115 11.42 5.95 -0.62
N TRP A 116 10.13 6.03 -0.95
CA TRP A 116 9.47 5.06 -1.82
C TRP A 116 9.66 5.34 -3.31
N VAL A 117 10.03 6.56 -3.70
CA VAL A 117 10.18 6.95 -5.10
C VAL A 117 11.18 6.07 -5.85
N PRO A 118 12.40 5.82 -5.34
CA PRO A 118 13.35 4.93 -6.02
C PRO A 118 12.80 3.50 -6.20
N PHE A 119 12.09 2.98 -5.19
CA PHE A 119 11.50 1.63 -5.27
C PHE A 119 10.34 1.58 -6.26
N ILE A 120 9.52 2.61 -6.34
CA ILE A 120 8.44 2.73 -7.34
C ILE A 120 9.03 2.75 -8.74
N LEU A 121 10.09 3.54 -8.97
CA LEU A 121 10.77 3.61 -10.26
C LEU A 121 11.42 2.28 -10.63
N ALA A 122 12.13 1.66 -9.68
CA ALA A 122 12.75 0.35 -9.90
C ALA A 122 11.70 -0.73 -10.23
N ALA A 123 10.57 -0.76 -9.50
CA ALA A 123 9.48 -1.67 -9.78
C ALA A 123 8.82 -1.42 -11.14
N ALA A 124 8.66 -0.15 -11.54
CA ALA A 124 8.12 0.21 -12.85
C ALA A 124 9.05 -0.24 -13.98
N VAL A 125 10.37 -0.05 -13.83
CA VAL A 125 11.38 -0.52 -14.80
C VAL A 125 11.40 -2.05 -14.85
N ALA A 126 11.39 -2.72 -13.69
CA ALA A 126 11.35 -4.18 -13.63
C ALA A 126 10.09 -4.76 -14.32
N ALA A 127 8.94 -4.11 -14.12
CA ALA A 127 7.71 -4.49 -14.80
C ALA A 127 7.78 -4.25 -16.31
N TRP A 128 8.39 -3.14 -16.74
CA TRP A 128 8.56 -2.83 -18.16
C TRP A 128 9.47 -3.83 -18.89
N VAL A 129 10.55 -4.25 -18.24
CA VAL A 129 11.53 -5.17 -18.85
C VAL A 129 11.12 -6.63 -18.69
N GLY A 130 10.52 -6.99 -17.57
CA GLY A 130 10.28 -8.41 -17.19
C GLY A 130 8.86 -8.91 -17.48
N MET A 131 7.88 -8.03 -17.71
CA MET A 131 6.50 -8.48 -17.95
C MET A 131 6.18 -8.49 -19.45
N ASN A 132 5.49 -9.55 -19.88
CA ASN A 132 5.02 -9.70 -21.26
C ASN A 132 3.53 -9.39 -21.36
N ASP A 133 3.15 -8.65 -22.39
CA ASP A 133 1.75 -8.42 -22.75
C ASP A 133 1.15 -9.69 -23.41
N ILE A 134 0.07 -10.20 -22.81
CA ILE A 134 -0.64 -11.36 -23.36
C ILE A 134 -1.75 -10.85 -24.28
N ALA A 135 -1.62 -11.09 -25.58
CA ALA A 135 -2.60 -10.65 -26.57
C ALA A 135 -4.00 -11.26 -26.33
N SER A 136 -4.07 -12.51 -25.85
CA SER A 136 -5.32 -13.20 -25.53
C SER A 136 -6.04 -12.66 -24.29
N ALA A 137 -5.37 -11.85 -23.46
CA ALA A 137 -5.96 -11.22 -22.28
C ALA A 137 -6.69 -9.90 -22.59
N LYS A 138 -6.64 -9.43 -23.83
CA LYS A 138 -7.30 -8.19 -24.27
C LYS A 138 -8.81 -8.47 -24.52
N ALA A 139 -9.61 -8.37 -23.47
CA ALA A 139 -11.06 -8.38 -23.60
C ALA A 139 -11.59 -6.93 -23.75
N SER A 140 -12.66 -6.75 -24.55
CA SER A 140 -13.32 -5.44 -24.65
C SER A 140 -14.01 -5.09 -23.33
N PHE A 141 -14.24 -3.79 -23.09
CA PHE A 141 -14.96 -3.35 -21.90
C PHE A 141 -16.37 -3.96 -21.83
N ALA A 142 -17.04 -4.14 -22.98
CA ALA A 142 -18.35 -4.75 -23.06
C ALA A 142 -18.35 -6.22 -22.62
N ASP A 143 -17.31 -6.98 -23.00
CA ASP A 143 -17.14 -8.38 -22.58
C ASP A 143 -16.88 -8.49 -21.07
N GLN A 144 -16.12 -7.57 -20.52
CA GLN A 144 -15.85 -7.51 -19.07
C GLN A 144 -17.06 -7.07 -18.27
N ALA A 145 -17.90 -6.16 -18.81
CA ALA A 145 -19.10 -5.66 -18.14
C ALA A 145 -20.16 -6.72 -17.84
N VAL A 146 -20.10 -7.88 -18.50
CA VAL A 146 -20.97 -9.04 -18.20
C VAL A 146 -20.85 -9.49 -16.74
N ILE A 147 -19.71 -9.24 -16.07
CA ILE A 147 -19.52 -9.60 -14.66
C ILE A 147 -20.52 -8.90 -13.73
N PHE A 148 -20.94 -7.69 -14.06
CA PHE A 148 -21.93 -6.94 -13.27
C PHE A 148 -23.33 -7.59 -13.26
N LYS A 149 -23.65 -8.43 -14.23
CA LYS A 149 -24.92 -9.17 -14.30
C LYS A 149 -24.93 -10.42 -13.42
N ARG A 150 -23.78 -10.86 -12.93
CA ARG A 150 -23.65 -12.11 -12.17
C ARG A 150 -23.84 -11.85 -10.67
N LYS A 151 -24.89 -12.43 -10.06
CA LYS A 151 -25.17 -12.33 -8.62
C LYS A 151 -23.99 -12.81 -7.76
N HIS A 152 -23.31 -13.87 -8.19
CA HIS A 152 -22.15 -14.41 -7.48
C HIS A 152 -21.01 -13.40 -7.36
N ASN A 153 -20.79 -12.57 -8.39
CA ASN A 153 -19.78 -11.51 -8.31
C ASN A 153 -20.07 -10.50 -7.18
N TRP A 154 -21.32 -10.06 -7.06
CA TRP A 154 -21.72 -9.13 -6.00
C TRP A 154 -21.60 -9.72 -4.61
N LEU A 155 -21.93 -11.01 -4.46
CA LEU A 155 -21.76 -11.73 -3.19
C LEU A 155 -20.28 -11.79 -2.80
N MET A 156 -19.40 -12.12 -3.75
CA MET A 156 -17.94 -12.16 -3.51
C MET A 156 -17.37 -10.77 -3.19
N CYS A 157 -17.83 -9.72 -3.88
CA CYS A 157 -17.47 -8.34 -3.56
C CYS A 157 -17.87 -7.97 -2.12
N TRP A 158 -19.09 -8.34 -1.71
CA TRP A 158 -19.57 -8.07 -0.35
C TRP A 158 -18.70 -8.77 0.71
N LEU A 159 -18.40 -10.04 0.52
CA LEU A 159 -17.52 -10.81 1.40
C LEU A 159 -16.10 -10.20 1.44
N TYR A 160 -15.61 -9.74 0.30
CA TYR A 160 -14.29 -9.12 0.22
C TYR A 160 -14.24 -7.75 0.90
N ILE A 161 -15.30 -6.95 0.81
CA ILE A 161 -15.43 -5.71 1.59
C ILE A 161 -15.32 -6.01 3.09
N GLY A 162 -15.99 -7.06 3.58
CA GLY A 162 -15.90 -7.46 4.98
C GLY A 162 -14.49 -7.87 5.40
N THR A 163 -13.85 -8.73 4.63
CA THR A 163 -12.54 -9.30 4.99
C THR A 163 -11.39 -8.32 4.73
N PHE A 164 -11.31 -7.77 3.54
CA PHE A 164 -10.21 -6.85 3.17
C PHE A 164 -10.40 -5.46 3.77
N GLY A 165 -11.66 -4.99 3.84
CA GLY A 165 -11.99 -3.73 4.49
C GLY A 165 -11.64 -3.74 5.98
N SER A 166 -11.89 -4.84 6.68
CA SER A 166 -11.45 -5.01 8.07
C SER A 166 -9.93 -4.97 8.20
N PHE A 167 -9.19 -5.66 7.32
CA PHE A 167 -7.73 -5.63 7.32
C PHE A 167 -7.19 -4.20 7.17
N ILE A 168 -7.68 -3.45 6.19
CA ILE A 168 -7.26 -2.06 5.97
C ILE A 168 -7.72 -1.15 7.11
N GLY A 169 -8.96 -1.30 7.57
CA GLY A 169 -9.53 -0.50 8.66
C GLY A 169 -8.75 -0.67 9.96
N PHE A 170 -8.42 -1.89 10.34
CA PHE A 170 -7.57 -2.14 11.52
C PHE A 170 -6.13 -1.66 11.31
N ALA A 171 -5.53 -1.88 10.14
CA ALA A 171 -4.18 -1.40 9.86
C ALA A 171 -4.07 0.14 9.98
N ALA A 172 -5.10 0.87 9.55
CA ALA A 172 -5.12 2.33 9.63
C ALA A 172 -5.56 2.86 10.99
N GLY A 173 -6.57 2.25 11.62
CA GLY A 173 -7.19 2.74 12.85
C GLY A 173 -6.50 2.29 14.15
N PHE A 174 -5.84 1.14 14.12
CA PHE A 174 -5.25 0.53 15.32
C PHE A 174 -4.18 1.40 16.01
N PRO A 175 -3.30 2.11 15.28
CA PRO A 175 -2.34 3.01 15.90
C PRO A 175 -3.01 4.11 16.74
N LEU A 176 -4.10 4.68 16.22
CA LEU A 176 -4.85 5.73 16.92
C LEU A 176 -5.59 5.16 18.13
N LEU A 177 -6.17 3.97 18.00
CA LEU A 177 -6.83 3.26 19.09
C LEU A 177 -5.84 2.96 20.23
N MET A 178 -4.65 2.45 19.90
CA MET A 178 -3.61 2.19 20.90
C MET A 178 -3.19 3.45 21.61
N LYS A 179 -2.97 4.54 20.90
CA LYS A 179 -2.58 5.82 21.49
C LYS A 179 -3.66 6.38 22.43
N GLY A 180 -4.93 6.15 22.11
CA GLY A 180 -6.06 6.59 22.94
C GLY A 180 -6.24 5.78 24.21
N GLN A 181 -6.01 4.46 24.15
CA GLN A 181 -6.20 3.55 25.29
C GLN A 181 -4.94 3.36 26.15
N PHE A 182 -3.77 3.48 25.55
CA PHE A 182 -2.47 3.28 26.19
C PHE A 182 -1.54 4.45 25.88
N PRO A 183 -1.73 5.63 26.52
CA PRO A 183 -0.96 6.84 26.21
C PRO A 183 0.56 6.68 26.38
N ASP A 184 0.97 5.80 27.32
CA ASP A 184 2.37 5.53 27.64
C ASP A 184 3.06 4.57 26.65
N VAL A 185 2.29 3.96 25.75
CA VAL A 185 2.80 3.00 24.75
C VAL A 185 2.97 3.70 23.43
N ASP A 186 4.17 3.62 22.85
CA ASP A 186 4.42 4.10 21.50
C ASP A 186 3.87 3.09 20.46
N PRO A 187 2.77 3.43 19.77
CA PRO A 187 2.15 2.52 18.81
C PRO A 187 3.07 2.15 17.65
N SER A 188 4.00 3.03 17.26
CA SER A 188 4.88 2.85 16.10
C SER A 188 5.73 1.58 16.21
N LYS A 189 5.98 1.11 17.45
CA LYS A 189 6.76 -0.10 17.73
C LYS A 189 6.02 -1.42 17.50
N TYR A 190 4.68 -1.38 17.43
CA TYR A 190 3.85 -2.59 17.46
C TYR A 190 2.85 -2.72 16.31
N VAL A 191 2.42 -1.61 15.72
CA VAL A 191 1.31 -1.61 14.76
C VAL A 191 1.59 -2.43 13.50
N PHE A 192 2.85 -2.55 13.11
CA PHE A 192 3.24 -3.31 11.93
C PHE A 192 3.02 -4.83 12.07
N PHE A 193 2.92 -5.35 13.30
CA PHE A 193 2.69 -6.79 13.53
C PHE A 193 1.35 -7.27 13.02
N GLY A 194 0.29 -6.46 13.13
CA GLY A 194 -1.04 -6.83 12.65
C GLY A 194 -1.05 -7.13 11.14
N PRO A 195 -0.66 -6.18 10.29
CA PRO A 195 -0.54 -6.40 8.85
C PRO A 195 0.49 -7.49 8.48
N LEU A 196 1.58 -7.63 9.25
CA LEU A 196 2.57 -8.67 9.03
C LEU A 196 1.96 -10.07 9.13
N VAL A 197 1.30 -10.36 10.25
CA VAL A 197 0.65 -11.66 10.47
C VAL A 197 -0.45 -11.89 9.43
N GLY A 198 -1.28 -10.88 9.15
CA GLY A 198 -2.33 -10.97 8.14
C GLY A 198 -1.80 -11.25 6.72
N ALA A 199 -0.65 -10.66 6.37
CA ALA A 199 -0.01 -10.90 5.08
C ALA A 199 0.58 -12.32 4.98
N LEU A 200 1.23 -12.79 6.04
CA LEU A 200 1.85 -14.12 6.08
C LEU A 200 0.83 -15.27 6.19
N ALA A 201 -0.36 -15.02 6.74
CA ALA A 201 -1.44 -16.01 6.79
C ALA A 201 -2.04 -16.33 5.41
N ARG A 202 -1.95 -15.40 4.44
CA ARG A 202 -2.55 -15.59 3.10
C ARG A 202 -1.96 -16.76 2.31
N PRO A 203 -0.63 -16.93 2.20
CA PRO A 203 -0.05 -18.10 1.54
C PRO A 203 -0.52 -19.43 2.14
N VAL A 204 -0.69 -19.48 3.47
CA VAL A 204 -1.22 -20.68 4.16
C VAL A 204 -2.66 -20.97 3.72
N GLY A 205 -3.51 -19.94 3.65
CA GLY A 205 -4.88 -20.06 3.15
C GLY A 205 -4.93 -20.51 1.67
N GLY A 206 -4.03 -19.99 0.84
CA GLY A 206 -3.92 -20.40 -0.57
C GLY A 206 -3.50 -21.86 -0.72
N TRP A 207 -2.53 -22.30 0.05
CA TRP A 207 -2.09 -23.69 0.06
C TRP A 207 -3.19 -24.65 0.54
N LEU A 208 -4.02 -24.24 1.49
CA LEU A 208 -5.15 -25.04 1.97
C LEU A 208 -6.32 -25.09 0.96
N SER A 209 -6.38 -24.15 0.01
CA SER A 209 -7.48 -24.07 -0.98
C SER A 209 -7.21 -24.86 -2.26
N ASP A 210 -5.94 -25.15 -2.60
CA ASP A 210 -5.50 -25.96 -3.74
C ASP A 210 -5.50 -27.46 -3.39
#